data_8b4e0a0602623f929e80b061d58408aa
#
_entry.id   8b4e0a0602623f929e80b061d58408aa
#
_cell.length_a   1.000
_cell.length_b   1.000
_cell.length_c   1.000
_cell.angle_alpha   90.00
_cell.angle_beta   90.00
_cell.angle_gamma   90.00
#
_symmetry.space_group_name_H-M   'P 1'
#
loop_
_entity.id
_entity.type
_entity.pdbx_description
1 polymer ?
#
loop_
_entity_poly.entity_id
_entity_poly.type
_entity_poly.pdbx_seq_one_letter_code
_entity_poly.pdbx_strand_id
1 'polypeptide(L)'
;MCIRDSISTVPTPMREGLSRVLKDRRFCTYVLTLTGYYMLAVQVMLMLPIMVNQVAGSASAVKWMYAIEATLSLTLLYPIARWSEKRFRLHHRLMAGLLLMTLSLLPIGLTDSLQQLFVLISLFYIGSIIAEPARETLSAELASARARGSYLGFSRLGLALGGALGYTGGGWMFDAGRELGLPELPWLMLGSVGMATLLALWWQFQPRTAAPAMLSGG
;
A
#
# COMPACT_ATOMS: atom_id res chain seq x y z
N MET A 1 33.95 20.94 -17.89
CA MET A 1 32.67 20.32 -17.51
C MET A 1 32.62 20.31 -15.99
N CYS A 2 31.94 21.33 -15.40
CA CYS A 2 32.02 21.64 -13.97
C CYS A 2 31.09 20.69 -13.19
N ILE A 3 31.71 19.82 -12.39
CA ILE A 3 31.04 19.16 -11.26
C ILE A 3 31.08 20.16 -10.11
N ARG A 4 30.09 21.03 -10.08
CA ARG A 4 29.89 21.94 -8.96
C ARG A 4 28.40 21.85 -8.63
N ASP A 5 28.11 21.11 -7.58
CA ASP A 5 26.99 21.25 -6.66
C ASP A 5 26.79 19.97 -5.84
N SER A 6 27.86 19.45 -5.24
CA SER A 6 27.71 18.70 -4.01
C SER A 6 27.48 19.73 -2.90
N ILE A 7 26.22 20.18 -2.76
CA ILE A 7 25.80 20.84 -1.54
C ILE A 7 26.01 19.80 -0.43
N SER A 8 27.11 19.97 0.30
CA SER A 8 27.37 19.27 1.54
C SER A 8 26.29 19.70 2.54
N THR A 9 25.12 19.07 2.46
CA THR A 9 24.12 19.19 3.50
C THR A 9 24.72 18.48 4.72
N VAL A 10 25.22 19.29 5.67
CA VAL A 10 25.59 18.80 7.00
C VAL A 10 24.43 17.91 7.48
N PRO A 11 24.69 16.64 7.84
CA PRO A 11 23.63 15.74 8.28
C PRO A 11 22.94 16.38 9.47
N THR A 12 21.63 16.69 9.34
CA THR A 12 20.87 17.22 10.47
C THR A 12 20.87 16.19 11.58
N PRO A 13 21.10 16.59 12.84
CA PRO A 13 21.05 15.67 13.98
C PRO A 13 19.73 14.91 13.96
N MET A 14 19.75 13.61 14.22
CA MET A 14 18.59 12.71 14.14
C MET A 14 17.37 13.25 14.88
N ARG A 15 17.58 13.88 16.06
CA ARG A 15 16.52 14.50 16.87
C ARG A 15 15.84 15.69 16.15
N GLU A 16 16.61 16.50 15.46
CA GLU A 16 16.08 17.64 14.69
C GLU A 16 15.32 17.16 13.46
N GLY A 17 15.84 16.15 12.75
CA GLY A 17 15.16 15.52 11.63
C GLY A 17 13.82 14.92 12.03
N LEU A 18 13.76 14.19 13.13
CA LEU A 18 12.51 13.61 13.65
C LEU A 18 11.51 14.68 14.08
N SER A 19 11.96 15.75 14.77
CA SER A 19 11.10 16.87 15.14
C SER A 19 10.47 17.56 13.92
N ARG A 20 11.22 17.68 12.83
CA ARG A 20 10.70 18.24 11.57
C ARG A 20 9.63 17.34 10.95
N VAL A 21 9.85 16.04 10.90
CA VAL A 21 8.87 15.06 10.39
C VAL A 21 7.57 15.14 11.18
N LEU A 22 7.63 15.14 12.51
CA LEU A 22 6.45 15.18 13.39
C LEU A 22 5.66 16.49 13.26
N LYS A 23 6.30 17.58 12.86
CA LYS A 23 5.62 18.86 12.57
C LYS A 23 4.99 18.91 11.19
N ASP A 24 5.43 18.05 10.27
CA ASP A 24 4.89 17.92 8.92
C ASP A 24 3.60 17.09 8.93
N ARG A 25 2.48 17.75 9.23
CA ARG A 25 1.17 17.10 9.29
C ARG A 25 0.82 16.36 8.00
N ARG A 26 1.21 16.93 6.84
CA ARG A 26 0.90 16.31 5.54
C ARG A 26 1.60 14.96 5.39
N PHE A 27 2.89 14.91 5.72
CA PHE A 27 3.66 13.68 5.67
C PHE A 27 3.20 12.66 6.73
N CYS A 28 2.96 13.10 7.97
CA CYS A 28 2.44 12.23 9.03
C CYS A 28 1.09 11.61 8.66
N THR A 29 0.16 12.40 8.12
CA THR A 29 -1.14 11.91 7.66
C THR A 29 -0.99 10.91 6.52
N TYR A 30 -0.06 11.15 5.58
CA TYR A 30 0.23 10.21 4.51
C TYR A 30 0.77 8.87 5.06
N VAL A 31 1.74 8.90 5.97
CA VAL A 31 2.29 7.67 6.60
C VAL A 31 1.22 6.92 7.38
N LEU A 32 0.35 7.64 8.10
CA LEU A 32 -0.78 7.02 8.82
C LEU A 32 -1.75 6.35 7.83
N THR A 33 -2.06 6.99 6.71
CA THR A 33 -2.91 6.41 5.67
C THR A 33 -2.27 5.16 5.05
N LEU A 34 -0.94 5.16 4.86
CA LEU A 34 -0.21 3.99 4.37
C LEU A 34 -0.29 2.78 5.32
N THR A 35 -0.62 2.97 6.60
CA THR A 35 -0.88 1.85 7.52
C THR A 35 -1.95 0.91 6.95
N GLY A 36 -3.05 1.45 6.41
CA GLY A 36 -4.08 0.65 5.77
C GLY A 36 -3.60 -0.09 4.51
N TYR A 37 -2.76 0.54 3.69
CA TYR A 37 -2.11 -0.14 2.56
C TYR A 37 -1.30 -1.36 3.03
N TYR A 38 -0.48 -1.19 4.06
CA TYR A 38 0.34 -2.28 4.59
C TYR A 38 -0.48 -3.37 5.28
N MET A 39 -1.62 -3.04 5.88
CA MET A 39 -2.55 -4.05 6.41
C MET A 39 -3.04 -5.00 5.31
N LEU A 40 -3.31 -4.49 4.10
CA LEU A 40 -3.68 -5.33 2.97
C LEU A 40 -2.45 -6.10 2.43
N ALA A 41 -1.32 -5.43 2.29
CA ALA A 41 -0.11 -6.03 1.69
C ALA A 41 0.39 -7.26 2.48
N VAL A 42 0.33 -7.23 3.81
CA VAL A 42 0.81 -8.35 4.64
C VAL A 42 -0.09 -9.60 4.57
N GLN A 43 -1.30 -9.51 4.01
CA GLN A 43 -2.20 -10.66 3.87
C GLN A 43 -1.64 -11.74 2.93
N VAL A 44 -0.73 -11.38 2.05
CA VAL A 44 0.06 -12.34 1.24
C VAL A 44 0.79 -13.37 2.12
N MET A 45 1.24 -12.95 3.29
CA MET A 45 2.02 -13.82 4.20
C MET A 45 1.16 -14.47 5.28
N LEU A 46 -0.10 -14.06 5.46
CA LEU A 46 -0.97 -14.57 6.52
C LEU A 46 -2.21 -15.25 5.94
N MET A 47 -3.19 -14.48 5.49
CA MET A 47 -4.51 -15.01 5.17
C MET A 47 -4.58 -15.72 3.82
N LEU A 48 -3.87 -15.22 2.80
CA LEU A 48 -3.90 -15.83 1.47
C LEU A 48 -3.33 -17.26 1.47
N PRO A 49 -2.18 -17.56 2.11
CA PRO A 49 -1.70 -18.94 2.24
C PRO A 49 -2.66 -19.86 2.99
N ILE A 50 -3.31 -19.35 4.05
CA ILE A 50 -4.31 -20.11 4.81
C ILE A 50 -5.49 -20.48 3.91
N MET A 51 -6.02 -19.50 3.16
CA MET A 51 -7.15 -19.70 2.25
C MET A 51 -6.79 -20.68 1.11
N VAL A 52 -5.60 -20.54 0.52
CA VAL A 52 -5.12 -21.48 -0.51
C VAL A 52 -5.04 -22.90 0.04
N ASN A 53 -4.50 -23.07 1.25
CA ASN A 53 -4.43 -24.38 1.89
C ASN A 53 -5.80 -24.98 2.18
N GLN A 54 -6.77 -24.16 2.60
CA GLN A 54 -8.15 -24.60 2.89
C GLN A 54 -8.87 -25.04 1.61
N VAL A 55 -8.85 -24.23 0.55
CA VAL A 55 -9.54 -24.52 -0.72
C VAL A 55 -8.87 -25.69 -1.45
N ALA A 56 -7.55 -25.81 -1.40
CA ALA A 56 -6.82 -26.89 -2.05
C ALA A 56 -6.83 -28.22 -1.26
N GLY A 57 -7.14 -28.17 0.04
CA GLY A 57 -6.97 -29.32 0.94
C GLY A 57 -5.51 -29.79 1.11
N SER A 58 -4.53 -29.00 0.67
CA SER A 58 -3.11 -29.35 0.67
C SER A 58 -2.21 -28.12 0.80
N ALA A 59 -1.29 -28.16 1.76
CA ALA A 59 -0.26 -27.14 1.93
C ALA A 59 0.67 -26.99 0.70
N SER A 60 0.75 -28.03 -0.13
CA SER A 60 1.57 -28.00 -1.34
C SER A 60 1.08 -27.00 -2.40
N ALA A 61 -0.18 -26.58 -2.35
CA ALA A 61 -0.74 -25.57 -3.25
C ALA A 61 -0.16 -24.16 -2.98
N VAL A 62 0.25 -23.87 -1.74
CA VAL A 62 0.82 -22.58 -1.36
C VAL A 62 2.10 -22.25 -2.13
N LYS A 63 2.90 -23.27 -2.47
CA LYS A 63 4.09 -23.06 -3.32
C LYS A 63 3.76 -22.46 -4.69
N TRP A 64 2.60 -22.84 -5.27
CA TRP A 64 2.16 -22.31 -6.55
C TRP A 64 1.71 -20.85 -6.45
N MET A 65 1.11 -20.46 -5.32
CA MET A 65 0.80 -19.07 -5.04
C MET A 65 2.07 -18.20 -5.09
N TYR A 66 3.13 -18.59 -4.38
CA TYR A 66 4.39 -17.85 -4.41
C TYR A 66 5.12 -17.96 -5.76
N ALA A 67 4.97 -19.07 -6.49
CA ALA A 67 5.51 -19.19 -7.83
C ALA A 67 4.82 -18.22 -8.82
N ILE A 68 3.50 -18.04 -8.70
CA ILE A 68 2.73 -17.04 -9.45
C ILE A 68 3.23 -15.64 -9.12
N GLU A 69 3.37 -15.29 -7.84
CA GLU A 69 3.91 -14.00 -7.39
C GLU A 69 5.27 -13.71 -8.01
N ALA A 70 6.22 -14.64 -7.86
CA ALA A 70 7.56 -14.50 -8.40
C ALA A 70 7.55 -14.32 -9.94
N THR A 71 6.74 -15.12 -10.63
CA THR A 71 6.60 -15.04 -12.09
C THR A 71 6.03 -13.70 -12.53
N LEU A 72 4.95 -13.23 -11.89
CA LEU A 72 4.33 -11.94 -12.17
C LEU A 72 5.31 -10.78 -11.89
N SER A 73 6.01 -10.86 -10.76
CA SER A 73 7.01 -9.83 -10.39
C SER A 73 8.14 -9.77 -11.41
N LEU A 74 8.71 -10.90 -11.80
CA LEU A 74 9.81 -10.94 -12.76
C LEU A 74 9.40 -10.50 -14.18
N THR A 75 8.18 -10.82 -14.60
CA THR A 75 7.72 -10.56 -15.98
C THR A 75 7.03 -9.20 -16.11
N LEU A 76 6.25 -8.78 -15.12
CA LEU A 76 5.36 -7.64 -15.22
C LEU A 76 5.86 -6.36 -14.52
N LEU A 77 6.79 -6.47 -13.56
CA LEU A 77 7.26 -5.30 -12.81
C LEU A 77 7.78 -4.20 -13.75
N TYR A 78 8.71 -4.54 -14.65
CA TYR A 78 9.31 -3.55 -15.56
C TYR A 78 8.31 -2.99 -16.59
N PRO A 79 7.56 -3.81 -17.35
CA PRO A 79 6.62 -3.28 -18.35
C PRO A 79 5.48 -2.48 -17.72
N ILE A 80 4.92 -2.94 -16.60
CA ILE A 80 3.84 -2.22 -15.90
C ILE A 80 4.37 -0.91 -15.31
N ALA A 81 5.52 -0.92 -14.63
CA ALA A 81 6.11 0.28 -14.08
C ALA A 81 6.32 1.32 -15.17
N ARG A 82 6.99 0.95 -16.27
CA ARG A 82 7.27 1.86 -17.39
C ARG A 82 6.01 2.38 -18.08
N TRP A 83 4.99 1.51 -18.29
CA TRP A 83 3.73 1.92 -18.89
C TRP A 83 2.97 2.88 -17.99
N SER A 84 2.85 2.56 -16.71
CA SER A 84 2.12 3.36 -15.75
C SER A 84 2.77 4.72 -15.47
N GLU A 85 4.12 4.80 -15.50
CA GLU A 85 4.87 6.06 -15.37
C GLU A 85 4.56 7.06 -16.47
N LYS A 86 4.41 6.59 -17.68
CA LYS A 86 4.09 7.44 -18.84
C LYS A 86 2.66 7.94 -18.87
N ARG A 87 1.73 7.23 -18.21
CA ARG A 87 0.28 7.45 -18.38
C ARG A 87 -0.37 8.13 -17.19
N PHE A 88 0.13 7.88 -15.98
CA PHE A 88 -0.55 8.30 -14.76
C PHE A 88 0.39 9.05 -13.80
N ARG A 89 -0.18 10.03 -13.08
CA ARG A 89 0.49 10.69 -11.97
C ARG A 89 0.72 9.69 -10.84
N LEU A 90 1.75 9.91 -10.05
CA LEU A 90 2.22 9.00 -9.01
C LEU A 90 1.13 8.59 -8.00
N HIS A 91 0.36 9.55 -7.47
CA HIS A 91 -0.73 9.25 -6.55
C HIS A 91 -1.88 8.46 -7.19
N HIS A 92 -2.18 8.66 -8.50
CA HIS A 92 -3.18 7.86 -9.20
C HIS A 92 -2.73 6.41 -9.39
N ARG A 93 -1.42 6.18 -9.60
CA ARG A 93 -0.85 4.83 -9.68
C ARG A 93 -1.00 4.10 -8.35
N LEU A 94 -0.65 4.76 -7.24
CA LEU A 94 -0.83 4.21 -5.90
C LEU A 94 -2.29 3.84 -5.64
N MET A 95 -3.22 4.75 -5.97
CA MET A 95 -4.66 4.52 -5.77
C MET A 95 -5.20 3.41 -6.67
N ALA A 96 -4.80 3.35 -7.95
CA ALA A 96 -5.23 2.31 -8.88
C ALA A 96 -4.74 0.92 -8.45
N GLY A 97 -3.48 0.81 -8.04
CA GLY A 97 -2.94 -0.44 -7.52
C GLY A 97 -3.64 -0.88 -6.23
N LEU A 98 -3.83 0.04 -5.27
CA LEU A 98 -4.56 -0.24 -4.03
C LEU A 98 -6.03 -0.61 -4.29
N LEU A 99 -6.69 0.04 -5.25
CA LEU A 99 -8.06 -0.32 -5.65
C LEU A 99 -8.11 -1.75 -6.18
N LEU A 100 -7.16 -2.13 -7.05
CA LEU A 100 -7.10 -3.48 -7.58
C LEU A 100 -6.83 -4.51 -6.49
N MET A 101 -5.93 -4.23 -5.53
CA MET A 101 -5.70 -5.06 -4.36
C MET A 101 -6.99 -5.23 -3.53
N THR A 102 -7.70 -4.13 -3.26
CA THR A 102 -8.93 -4.14 -2.47
C THR A 102 -10.04 -4.94 -3.14
N LEU A 103 -10.27 -4.71 -4.44
CA LEU A 103 -11.30 -5.40 -5.20
C LEU A 103 -11.01 -6.90 -5.36
N SER A 104 -9.74 -7.29 -5.44
CA SER A 104 -9.38 -8.70 -5.55
C SER A 104 -9.56 -9.47 -4.25
N LEU A 105 -9.46 -8.81 -3.08
CA LEU A 105 -9.66 -9.46 -1.79
C LEU A 105 -11.14 -9.72 -1.47
N LEU A 106 -12.05 -8.84 -1.89
CA LEU A 106 -13.45 -8.90 -1.53
C LEU A 106 -14.14 -10.24 -1.86
N PRO A 107 -13.99 -10.84 -3.06
CA PRO A 107 -14.68 -12.08 -3.41
C PRO A 107 -13.98 -13.34 -2.90
N ILE A 108 -12.81 -13.26 -2.26
CA ILE A 108 -12.05 -14.44 -1.84
C ILE A 108 -12.84 -15.32 -0.87
N GLY A 109 -13.58 -14.69 0.07
CA GLY A 109 -14.41 -15.43 1.03
C GLY A 109 -15.56 -16.22 0.43
N LEU A 110 -15.93 -15.92 -0.81
CA LEU A 110 -17.01 -16.60 -1.56
C LEU A 110 -16.46 -17.61 -2.58
N THR A 111 -15.16 -17.87 -2.56
CA THR A 111 -14.49 -18.67 -3.59
C THR A 111 -14.22 -20.08 -3.10
N ASP A 112 -14.86 -21.07 -3.75
CA ASP A 112 -14.65 -22.51 -3.48
C ASP A 112 -13.71 -23.17 -4.49
N SER A 113 -13.28 -22.46 -5.53
CA SER A 113 -12.45 -22.96 -6.61
C SER A 113 -11.01 -22.44 -6.48
N LEU A 114 -10.04 -23.36 -6.46
CA LEU A 114 -8.63 -23.02 -6.44
C LEU A 114 -8.20 -22.17 -7.65
N GLN A 115 -8.79 -22.43 -8.81
CA GLN A 115 -8.49 -21.65 -10.02
C GLN A 115 -8.96 -20.19 -9.88
N GLN A 116 -10.18 -19.97 -9.39
CA GLN A 116 -10.70 -18.61 -9.13
C GLN A 116 -9.84 -17.91 -8.10
N LEU A 117 -9.46 -18.61 -7.03
CA LEU A 117 -8.60 -18.07 -5.98
C LEU A 117 -7.24 -17.61 -6.54
N PHE A 118 -6.60 -18.42 -7.39
CA PHE A 118 -5.33 -18.00 -8.03
C PHE A 118 -5.48 -16.81 -8.98
N VAL A 119 -6.62 -16.67 -9.66
CA VAL A 119 -6.90 -15.48 -10.47
C VAL A 119 -7.01 -14.23 -9.58
N LEU A 120 -7.74 -14.31 -8.46
CA LEU A 120 -7.89 -13.20 -7.53
C LEU A 120 -6.55 -12.81 -6.88
N ILE A 121 -5.76 -13.80 -6.48
CA ILE A 121 -4.42 -13.60 -5.96
C ILE A 121 -3.50 -12.95 -7.01
N SER A 122 -3.58 -13.38 -8.27
CA SER A 122 -2.82 -12.75 -9.36
C SER A 122 -3.21 -11.30 -9.57
N LEU A 123 -4.50 -10.95 -9.50
CA LEU A 123 -4.97 -9.56 -9.57
C LEU A 123 -4.46 -8.74 -8.38
N PHE A 124 -4.44 -9.33 -7.17
CA PHE A 124 -3.85 -8.70 -6.00
C PHE A 124 -2.36 -8.37 -6.21
N TYR A 125 -1.58 -9.31 -6.71
CA TYR A 125 -0.16 -9.09 -7.00
C TYR A 125 0.07 -8.03 -8.09
N ILE A 126 -0.75 -8.02 -9.14
CA ILE A 126 -0.69 -6.97 -10.16
C ILE A 126 -0.96 -5.59 -9.54
N GLY A 127 -1.94 -5.50 -8.65
CA GLY A 127 -2.22 -4.29 -7.88
C GLY A 127 -1.02 -3.85 -7.05
N SER A 128 -0.35 -4.78 -6.37
CA SER A 128 0.85 -4.53 -5.58
C SER A 128 2.02 -4.04 -6.46
N ILE A 129 2.25 -4.67 -7.61
CA ILE A 129 3.29 -4.27 -8.58
C ILE A 129 3.08 -2.83 -9.07
N ILE A 130 1.83 -2.38 -9.20
CA ILE A 130 1.52 -0.99 -9.58
C ILE A 130 1.72 -0.03 -8.40
N ALA A 131 1.23 -0.41 -7.22
CA ALA A 131 1.18 0.46 -6.06
C ALA A 131 2.55 0.67 -5.39
N GLU A 132 3.35 -0.39 -5.26
CA GLU A 132 4.56 -0.37 -4.44
C GLU A 132 5.63 0.62 -4.91
N PRO A 133 6.06 0.64 -6.19
CA PRO A 133 7.03 1.62 -6.65
C PRO A 133 6.47 3.05 -6.60
N ALA A 134 5.16 3.21 -6.84
CA ALA A 134 4.50 4.51 -6.75
C ALA A 134 4.50 5.04 -5.29
N ARG A 135 4.24 4.18 -4.34
CA ARG A 135 4.28 4.48 -2.90
C ARG A 135 5.68 4.90 -2.45
N GLU A 136 6.71 4.16 -2.88
CA GLU A 136 8.10 4.47 -2.50
C GLU A 136 8.54 5.82 -3.08
N THR A 137 8.29 6.03 -4.35
CA THR A 137 8.61 7.30 -5.02
C THR A 137 7.85 8.47 -4.38
N LEU A 138 6.56 8.30 -4.09
CA LEU A 138 5.74 9.33 -3.44
C LEU A 138 6.23 9.66 -2.03
N SER A 139 6.65 8.65 -1.27
CA SER A 139 7.27 8.85 0.05
C SER A 139 8.58 9.66 -0.06
N ALA A 140 9.37 9.42 -1.10
CA ALA A 140 10.61 10.14 -1.36
C ALA A 140 10.38 11.57 -1.86
N GLU A 141 9.35 11.82 -2.66
CA GLU A 141 8.96 13.17 -3.14
C GLU A 141 8.38 14.05 -2.03
N LEU A 142 7.59 13.45 -1.12
CA LEU A 142 7.04 14.16 0.03
C LEU A 142 8.09 14.45 1.11
N ALA A 143 9.21 13.74 1.09
CA ALA A 143 10.29 13.91 2.06
C ALA A 143 11.05 15.22 1.83
N SER A 144 11.27 16.01 2.90
CA SER A 144 12.12 17.20 2.86
C SER A 144 13.57 16.84 2.48
N ALA A 145 14.14 17.55 1.49
CA ALA A 145 15.52 17.31 1.04
C ALA A 145 16.56 17.42 2.17
N ARG A 146 16.34 18.32 3.13
CA ARG A 146 17.27 18.58 4.27
C ARG A 146 17.27 17.46 5.33
N ALA A 147 16.18 16.67 5.43
CA ALA A 147 16.02 15.65 6.45
C ALA A 147 15.54 14.30 5.85
N ARG A 148 15.87 14.04 4.58
CA ARG A 148 15.36 12.93 3.79
C ARG A 148 15.49 11.57 4.49
N GLY A 149 16.61 11.31 5.15
CA GLY A 149 16.82 10.08 5.92
C GLY A 149 15.80 9.90 7.06
N SER A 150 15.53 10.98 7.81
CA SER A 150 14.53 10.94 8.89
C SER A 150 13.10 10.73 8.36
N TYR A 151 12.74 11.32 7.21
CA TYR A 151 11.45 11.11 6.56
C TYR A 151 11.27 9.68 6.07
N LEU A 152 12.28 9.14 5.38
CA LEU A 152 12.24 7.76 4.89
C LEU A 152 12.24 6.74 6.05
N GLY A 153 13.00 7.01 7.11
CA GLY A 153 12.95 6.21 8.34
C GLY A 153 11.58 6.25 9.00
N PHE A 154 10.97 7.44 9.11
CA PHE A 154 9.63 7.60 9.67
C PHE A 154 8.55 6.93 8.80
N SER A 155 8.68 6.92 7.48
CA SER A 155 7.74 6.23 6.59
C SER A 155 7.66 4.71 6.87
N ARG A 156 8.73 4.12 7.43
CA ARG A 156 8.74 2.70 7.85
C ARG A 156 7.86 2.42 9.06
N LEU A 157 7.45 3.45 9.82
CA LEU A 157 6.46 3.29 10.88
C LEU A 157 5.09 2.87 10.31
N GLY A 158 4.72 3.37 9.14
CA GLY A 158 3.51 2.90 8.43
C GLY A 158 3.55 1.39 8.17
N LEU A 159 4.70 0.86 7.74
CA LEU A 159 4.91 -0.58 7.56
C LEU A 159 4.83 -1.33 8.90
N ALA A 160 5.51 -0.83 9.94
CA ALA A 160 5.51 -1.49 11.25
C ALA A 160 4.10 -1.54 11.86
N LEU A 161 3.38 -0.42 11.84
CA LEU A 161 2.01 -0.33 12.35
C LEU A 161 1.03 -1.14 11.49
N GLY A 162 1.11 -1.00 10.17
CA GLY A 162 0.26 -1.74 9.22
C GLY A 162 0.53 -3.23 9.26
N GLY A 163 1.79 -3.65 9.41
CA GLY A 163 2.16 -5.04 9.63
C GLY A 163 1.60 -5.57 10.94
N ALA A 164 1.84 -4.89 12.05
CA ALA A 164 1.33 -5.29 13.37
C ALA A 164 -0.20 -5.41 13.36
N LEU A 165 -0.92 -4.38 12.89
CA LEU A 165 -2.37 -4.39 12.80
C LEU A 165 -2.89 -5.41 11.79
N GLY A 166 -2.19 -5.60 10.68
CA GLY A 166 -2.55 -6.56 9.64
C GLY A 166 -2.41 -8.01 10.10
N TYR A 167 -1.33 -8.34 10.81
CA TYR A 167 -1.14 -9.69 11.36
C TYR A 167 -2.10 -9.96 12.53
N THR A 168 -2.16 -9.09 13.52
CA THR A 168 -3.02 -9.30 14.70
C THR A 168 -4.50 -9.17 14.33
N GLY A 169 -4.85 -8.13 13.56
CA GLY A 169 -6.22 -7.91 13.11
C GLY A 169 -6.68 -8.97 12.11
N GLY A 170 -5.83 -9.37 11.15
CA GLY A 170 -6.14 -10.43 10.19
C GLY A 170 -6.42 -11.76 10.87
N GLY A 171 -5.59 -12.17 11.83
CA GLY A 171 -5.82 -13.37 12.62
C GLY A 171 -7.15 -13.31 13.38
N TRP A 172 -7.38 -12.20 14.11
CA TRP A 172 -8.64 -12.00 14.83
C TRP A 172 -9.88 -12.01 13.91
N MET A 173 -9.80 -11.34 12.75
CA MET A 173 -10.89 -11.33 11.77
C MET A 173 -11.20 -12.73 11.26
N PHE A 174 -10.16 -13.53 11.03
CA PHE A 174 -10.29 -14.91 10.57
C PHE A 174 -10.95 -15.80 11.63
N ASP A 175 -10.53 -15.70 12.88
CA ASP A 175 -11.12 -16.45 13.99
C ASP A 175 -12.58 -16.04 14.22
N ALA A 176 -12.86 -14.74 14.23
CA ALA A 176 -14.22 -14.21 14.37
C ALA A 176 -15.14 -14.67 13.23
N GLY A 177 -14.66 -14.64 11.98
CA GLY A 177 -15.42 -15.15 10.83
C GLY A 177 -15.76 -16.63 10.98
N ARG A 178 -14.84 -17.41 11.49
CA ARG A 178 -15.02 -18.84 11.73
C ARG A 178 -16.00 -19.12 12.87
N GLU A 179 -15.92 -18.39 13.97
CA GLU A 179 -16.83 -18.51 15.12
C GLU A 179 -18.28 -18.11 14.76
N LEU A 180 -18.44 -17.08 13.93
CA LEU A 180 -19.73 -16.59 13.48
C LEU A 180 -20.30 -17.38 12.28
N GLY A 181 -19.56 -18.32 11.70
CA GLY A 181 -19.95 -19.02 10.49
C GLY A 181 -20.03 -18.15 9.24
N LEU A 182 -19.26 -17.04 9.21
CA LEU A 182 -19.22 -16.06 8.13
C LEU A 182 -17.82 -16.03 7.51
N PRO A 183 -17.46 -16.95 6.60
CA PRO A 183 -16.13 -17.04 6.01
C PRO A 183 -15.73 -15.81 5.19
N GLU A 184 -16.70 -15.02 4.72
CA GLU A 184 -16.50 -13.78 3.98
C GLU A 184 -16.13 -12.58 4.88
N LEU A 185 -16.40 -12.65 6.19
CA LEU A 185 -16.22 -11.53 7.13
C LEU A 185 -14.82 -10.92 7.10
N PRO A 186 -13.73 -11.68 7.18
CA PRO A 186 -12.37 -11.15 7.15
C PRO A 186 -12.08 -10.35 5.88
N TRP A 187 -12.57 -10.84 4.74
CA TRP A 187 -12.34 -10.23 3.43
C TRP A 187 -13.12 -8.93 3.26
N LEU A 188 -14.36 -8.87 3.76
CA LEU A 188 -15.16 -7.65 3.80
C LEU A 188 -14.54 -6.59 4.71
N MET A 189 -14.01 -6.99 5.87
CA MET A 189 -13.32 -6.07 6.78
C MET A 189 -12.03 -5.53 6.15
N LEU A 190 -11.21 -6.36 5.51
CA LEU A 190 -10.03 -5.92 4.77
C LEU A 190 -10.41 -5.02 3.59
N GLY A 191 -11.46 -5.36 2.87
CA GLY A 191 -12.01 -4.52 1.80
C GLY A 191 -12.44 -3.14 2.30
N SER A 192 -13.06 -3.06 3.49
CA SER A 192 -13.43 -1.80 4.13
C SER A 192 -12.21 -0.95 4.50
N VAL A 193 -11.15 -1.57 5.02
CA VAL A 193 -9.86 -0.91 5.30
C VAL A 193 -9.25 -0.37 4.01
N GLY A 194 -9.23 -1.17 2.93
CA GLY A 194 -8.74 -0.75 1.62
C GLY A 194 -9.53 0.44 1.07
N MET A 195 -10.86 0.39 1.16
CA MET A 195 -11.72 1.49 0.72
C MET A 195 -11.51 2.76 1.55
N ALA A 196 -11.42 2.64 2.87
CA ALA A 196 -11.12 3.78 3.75
C ALA A 196 -9.75 4.40 3.42
N THR A 197 -8.74 3.56 3.14
CA THR A 197 -7.41 4.00 2.73
C THR A 197 -7.45 4.74 1.39
N LEU A 198 -8.20 4.23 0.41
CA LEU A 198 -8.41 4.88 -0.88
C LEU A 198 -9.08 6.25 -0.73
N LEU A 199 -10.14 6.34 0.06
CA LEU A 199 -10.83 7.60 0.33
C LEU A 199 -9.91 8.61 1.03
N ALA A 200 -9.10 8.16 1.99
CA ALA A 200 -8.14 9.01 2.68
C ALA A 200 -7.05 9.53 1.71
N LEU A 201 -6.50 8.68 0.85
CA LEU A 201 -5.55 9.10 -0.19
C LEU A 201 -6.18 10.07 -1.18
N TRP A 202 -7.38 9.77 -1.67
CA TRP A 202 -8.11 10.64 -2.58
C TRP A 202 -8.31 12.03 -1.98
N TRP A 203 -8.77 12.11 -0.73
CA TRP A 203 -8.95 13.38 -0.02
C TRP A 203 -7.65 14.16 0.18
N GLN A 204 -6.54 13.47 0.47
CA GLN A 204 -5.22 14.09 0.68
C GLN A 204 -4.63 14.69 -0.61
N PHE A 205 -4.89 14.06 -1.76
CA PHE A 205 -4.33 14.44 -3.05
C PHE A 205 -5.31 15.20 -3.94
N GLN A 206 -6.50 15.53 -3.43
CA GLN A 206 -7.38 16.48 -4.14
C GLN A 206 -6.69 17.83 -4.34
N PRO A 207 -6.77 18.44 -5.55
CA PRO A 207 -6.36 19.80 -5.72
C PRO A 207 -7.23 20.68 -4.80
N ARG A 208 -6.62 21.26 -3.76
CA ARG A 208 -7.32 22.30 -2.98
C ARG A 208 -7.63 23.41 -3.96
N THR A 209 -8.91 23.63 -4.24
CA THR A 209 -9.38 24.81 -4.94
C THR A 209 -8.81 26.02 -4.19
N ALA A 210 -7.85 26.71 -4.82
CA ALA A 210 -7.39 27.98 -4.31
C ALA A 210 -8.64 28.85 -4.16
N ALA A 211 -8.87 29.34 -2.95
CA ALA A 211 -9.92 30.37 -2.74
C ALA A 211 -9.71 31.48 -3.78
N PRO A 212 -10.76 31.91 -4.48
CA PRO A 212 -10.62 32.98 -5.45
C PRO A 212 -9.97 34.17 -4.71
N ALA A 213 -8.82 34.63 -5.23
CA ALA A 213 -8.21 35.85 -4.78
C ALA A 213 -9.29 36.91 -4.95
N MET A 214 -9.83 37.41 -3.83
CA MET A 214 -10.71 38.54 -3.85
C MET A 214 -9.92 39.66 -4.52
N LEU A 215 -10.37 40.06 -5.70
CA LEU A 215 -9.94 41.26 -6.39
C LEU A 215 -10.26 42.41 -5.43
N SER A 216 -9.27 42.85 -4.67
CA SER A 216 -9.31 44.16 -4.03
C SER A 216 -9.05 45.17 -5.14
N GLY A 217 -10.10 45.48 -5.88
CA GLY A 217 -10.19 46.68 -6.67
C GLY A 217 -10.60 47.81 -5.73
N GLY A 218 -9.82 48.85 -5.74
CA GLY A 218 -10.05 50.09 -5.04
C GLY A 218 -8.91 51.04 -5.34
#